data_fa1328c6ae95f3c9403b9b0e9b272c9c
#
_entry.id   fa1328c6ae95f3c9403b9b0e9b272c9c
#
_cell.length_a   1.000
_cell.length_b   1.000
_cell.length_c   1.000
_cell.angle_alpha   90.00
_cell.angle_beta   90.00
_cell.angle_gamma   90.00
#
_symmetry.space_group_name_H-M   'P 1'
#
loop_
_entity.id
_entity.type
_entity.pdbx_description
1 polymer ?
#
loop_
_entity_poly.entity_id
_entity_poly.type
_entity_poly.pdbx_seq_one_letter_code
_entity_poly.pdbx_strand_id
1 'polypeptide(L)'
;KESANFLGNIDLSLRELNIDYYFIASAYEYIEQYFTEKTQGERREMAAYLTKLNEYFISSVNVIWYEVDSAENGIELFERLNIGKIPLTSSELVKALFLKDSVRDKMSGRQEEISLQWDMIEQELQNPSFWGFLSNIDGDQMPTRIDLILDLMVDKSGNDREKYRTFFYFDRQIKSLSETTTENPLLEIWSRIYHVFLTLREWYTNH
;
A
#
# COMPACT_ATOMS: atom_id res chain seq x y z
N LYS A 1 6.58 -6.01 15.81
CA LYS A 1 6.82 -5.62 17.22
C LYS A 1 6.86 -4.10 17.39
N GLU A 2 7.45 -3.37 16.43
CA GLU A 2 7.54 -1.89 16.47
C GLU A 2 6.16 -1.24 16.30
N SER A 3 5.35 -1.70 15.37
CA SER A 3 3.98 -1.19 15.15
C SER A 3 3.07 -1.35 16.39
N ALA A 4 3.23 -2.44 17.14
CA ALA A 4 2.47 -2.65 18.38
C ALA A 4 2.85 -1.65 19.48
N ASN A 5 4.13 -1.25 19.58
CA ASN A 5 4.57 -0.22 20.50
C ASN A 5 4.07 1.17 20.08
N PHE A 6 4.02 1.43 18.78
CA PHE A 6 3.47 2.69 18.25
C PHE A 6 1.98 2.84 18.56
N LEU A 7 1.17 1.79 18.41
CA LEU A 7 -0.25 1.83 18.76
C LEU A 7 -0.52 2.03 20.27
N GLY A 8 0.40 1.58 21.14
CA GLY A 8 0.29 1.77 22.59
C GLY A 8 0.58 3.19 23.06
N ASN A 9 1.34 3.96 22.29
CA ASN A 9 1.69 5.34 22.58
C ASN A 9 1.99 6.07 21.25
N ILE A 10 0.94 6.55 20.59
CA ILE A 10 1.06 7.16 19.27
C ILE A 10 1.84 8.45 19.36
N ASP A 11 3.06 8.44 18.84
CA ASP A 11 3.90 9.61 18.67
C ASP A 11 3.84 10.06 17.20
N LEU A 12 3.09 11.14 16.93
CA LEU A 12 2.88 11.66 15.59
C LEU A 12 4.19 12.12 14.92
N SER A 13 5.26 12.37 15.69
CA SER A 13 6.57 12.73 15.14
C SER A 13 7.23 11.57 14.39
N LEU A 14 6.80 10.33 14.67
CA LEU A 14 7.34 9.13 14.04
C LEU A 14 6.67 8.79 12.70
N ARG A 15 5.69 9.60 12.24
CA ARG A 15 4.96 9.35 10.98
C ARG A 15 5.86 9.25 9.76
N GLU A 16 7.00 9.95 9.78
CA GLU A 16 7.94 9.97 8.67
C GLU A 16 8.89 8.75 8.63
N LEU A 17 8.83 7.86 9.64
CA LEU A 17 9.76 6.73 9.72
C LEU A 17 9.41 5.61 8.75
N ASN A 18 8.12 5.34 8.55
CA ASN A 18 7.66 4.36 7.57
C ASN A 18 6.20 4.61 7.17
N ILE A 19 5.77 3.94 6.10
CA ILE A 19 4.44 4.13 5.51
C ILE A 19 3.30 3.68 6.43
N ASP A 20 3.50 2.64 7.23
CA ASP A 20 2.48 2.15 8.18
C ASP A 20 2.21 3.21 9.27
N TYR A 21 3.29 3.82 9.79
CA TYR A 21 3.17 4.89 10.79
C TYR A 21 2.50 6.13 10.20
N TYR A 22 2.77 6.45 8.95
CA TYR A 22 2.10 7.54 8.25
C TYR A 22 0.58 7.34 8.22
N PHE A 23 0.11 6.17 7.77
CA PHE A 23 -1.32 5.89 7.69
C PHE A 23 -1.99 5.76 9.05
N ILE A 24 -1.33 5.14 10.04
CA ILE A 24 -1.84 5.04 11.40
C ILE A 24 -1.96 6.42 12.04
N ALA A 25 -0.95 7.28 11.91
CA ALA A 25 -0.97 8.65 12.42
C ALA A 25 -2.07 9.48 11.75
N SER A 26 -2.20 9.38 10.43
CA SER A 26 -3.24 10.08 9.67
C SER A 26 -4.66 9.62 10.07
N ALA A 27 -4.86 8.32 10.25
CA ALA A 27 -6.13 7.77 10.73
C ALA A 27 -6.46 8.24 12.15
N TYR A 28 -5.45 8.27 13.03
CA TYR A 28 -5.62 8.77 14.40
C TYR A 28 -6.04 10.23 14.43
N GLU A 29 -5.34 11.10 13.70
CA GLU A 29 -5.69 12.53 13.60
C GLU A 29 -7.10 12.75 13.05
N TYR A 30 -7.48 12.00 12.01
CA TYR A 30 -8.83 12.06 11.45
C TYR A 30 -9.89 11.64 12.47
N ILE A 31 -9.65 10.57 13.22
CA ILE A 31 -10.57 10.10 14.28
C ILE A 31 -10.67 11.16 15.39
N GLU A 32 -9.56 11.73 15.84
CA GLU A 32 -9.54 12.75 16.88
C GLU A 32 -10.29 14.00 16.44
N GLN A 33 -10.07 14.46 15.21
CA GLN A 33 -10.80 15.58 14.62
C GLN A 33 -12.30 15.28 14.54
N TYR A 34 -12.69 14.12 14.04
CA TYR A 34 -14.08 13.69 13.94
C TYR A 34 -14.80 13.76 15.30
N PHE A 35 -14.19 13.23 16.37
CA PHE A 35 -14.76 13.29 17.70
C PHE A 35 -14.83 14.72 18.25
N THR A 36 -13.81 15.51 18.01
CA THR A 36 -13.76 16.91 18.43
C THR A 36 -14.88 17.72 17.77
N GLU A 37 -15.08 17.55 16.46
CA GLU A 37 -16.16 18.23 15.74
C GLU A 37 -17.55 17.77 16.21
N LYS A 38 -17.75 16.45 16.43
CA LYS A 38 -19.03 15.88 16.91
C LYS A 38 -19.42 16.34 18.30
N THR A 39 -18.45 16.61 19.16
CA THR A 39 -18.67 16.96 20.58
C THR A 39 -18.36 18.43 20.87
N GLN A 40 -18.08 19.22 19.82
CA GLN A 40 -17.68 20.62 19.93
C GLN A 40 -16.51 20.86 20.92
N GLY A 41 -15.68 19.82 21.12
CA GLY A 41 -14.58 19.81 22.08
C GLY A 41 -15.01 19.71 23.56
N GLU A 42 -16.29 19.58 23.82
CA GLU A 42 -16.84 19.50 25.19
C GLU A 42 -16.55 18.12 25.81
N ARG A 43 -15.77 18.09 26.89
CA ARG A 43 -15.31 16.86 27.55
C ARG A 43 -16.45 15.95 28.02
N ARG A 44 -17.56 16.55 28.49
CA ARG A 44 -18.74 15.82 28.96
C ARG A 44 -19.47 15.15 27.79
N GLU A 45 -19.62 15.86 26.69
CA GLU A 45 -20.25 15.34 25.47
C GLU A 45 -19.39 14.23 24.83
N MET A 46 -18.08 14.40 24.81
CA MET A 46 -17.13 13.38 24.38
C MET A 46 -17.31 12.08 25.17
N ALA A 47 -17.33 12.15 26.51
CA ALA A 47 -17.51 10.97 27.36
C ALA A 47 -18.85 10.27 27.09
N ALA A 48 -19.94 11.04 26.94
CA ALA A 48 -21.24 10.50 26.64
C ALA A 48 -21.30 9.86 25.25
N TYR A 49 -20.65 10.45 24.25
CA TYR A 49 -20.59 9.91 22.89
C TYR A 49 -19.79 8.62 22.86
N LEU A 50 -18.62 8.57 23.50
CA LEU A 50 -17.78 7.37 23.58
C LEU A 50 -18.49 6.22 24.31
N THR A 51 -19.28 6.51 25.36
CA THR A 51 -20.07 5.50 26.05
C THR A 51 -21.11 4.88 25.10
N LYS A 52 -21.86 5.70 24.36
CA LYS A 52 -22.83 5.20 23.37
C LYS A 52 -22.17 4.41 22.26
N LEU A 53 -21.02 4.85 21.76
CA LEU A 53 -20.26 4.15 20.74
C LEU A 53 -19.80 2.77 21.23
N ASN A 54 -19.29 2.71 22.46
CA ASN A 54 -18.86 1.45 23.07
C ASN A 54 -20.04 0.48 23.26
N GLU A 55 -21.17 0.97 23.75
CA GLU A 55 -22.41 0.17 23.87
C GLU A 55 -22.85 -0.37 22.52
N TYR A 56 -22.81 0.45 21.46
CA TYR A 56 -23.14 0.04 20.11
C TYR A 56 -22.19 -1.06 19.59
N PHE A 57 -20.88 -0.89 19.80
CA PHE A 57 -19.89 -1.90 19.40
C PHE A 57 -20.10 -3.24 20.09
N ILE A 58 -20.38 -3.24 21.39
CA ILE A 58 -20.56 -4.46 22.17
C ILE A 58 -21.89 -5.16 21.82
N SER A 59 -22.95 -4.38 21.59
CA SER A 59 -24.30 -4.94 21.44
C SER A 59 -24.75 -5.19 20.00
N SER A 60 -24.21 -4.43 19.04
CA SER A 60 -24.75 -4.37 17.67
C SER A 60 -23.74 -4.68 16.57
N VAL A 61 -22.46 -4.68 16.87
CA VAL A 61 -21.43 -5.04 15.89
C VAL A 61 -21.14 -6.54 15.99
N ASN A 62 -21.30 -7.23 14.86
CA ASN A 62 -20.97 -8.65 14.75
C ASN A 62 -19.71 -8.82 13.91
N VAL A 63 -18.82 -9.69 14.34
CA VAL A 63 -17.62 -10.07 13.62
C VAL A 63 -17.79 -11.47 13.06
N ILE A 64 -17.51 -11.67 11.79
CA ILE A 64 -17.44 -12.98 11.18
C ILE A 64 -16.05 -13.55 11.47
N TRP A 65 -16.01 -14.57 12.32
CA TRP A 65 -14.80 -15.34 12.57
C TRP A 65 -14.76 -16.52 11.61
N TYR A 66 -13.70 -16.63 10.83
CA TYR A 66 -13.48 -17.76 9.93
C TYR A 66 -12.09 -18.33 10.19
N GLU A 67 -12.03 -19.60 10.54
CA GLU A 67 -10.82 -20.34 10.81
C GLU A 67 -10.48 -21.21 9.60
N VAL A 68 -9.28 -21.08 9.07
CA VAL A 68 -8.84 -21.78 7.86
C VAL A 68 -8.06 -23.00 8.28
N ASP A 69 -8.42 -24.17 7.78
CA ASP A 69 -7.65 -25.39 7.94
C ASP A 69 -6.31 -25.27 7.23
N SER A 70 -5.27 -25.85 7.81
CA SER A 70 -3.89 -25.82 7.27
C SER A 70 -3.74 -26.37 5.84
N ALA A 71 -4.75 -27.07 5.35
CA ALA A 71 -4.82 -27.61 4.00
C ALA A 71 -5.40 -26.63 2.96
N GLU A 72 -6.11 -25.58 3.39
CA GLU A 72 -6.66 -24.55 2.50
C GLU A 72 -5.60 -23.50 2.14
N ASN A 73 -5.62 -23.10 0.87
CA ASN A 73 -4.77 -22.01 0.41
C ASN A 73 -5.34 -20.67 0.91
N GLY A 74 -4.71 -20.08 1.94
CA GLY A 74 -5.14 -18.82 2.54
C GLY A 74 -5.22 -17.67 1.53
N ILE A 75 -4.42 -17.69 0.45
CA ILE A 75 -4.44 -16.69 -0.63
C ILE A 75 -5.74 -16.81 -1.43
N GLU A 76 -6.10 -18.02 -1.86
CA GLU A 76 -7.36 -18.23 -2.59
C GLU A 76 -8.59 -17.88 -1.76
N LEU A 77 -8.56 -18.18 -0.46
CA LEU A 77 -9.62 -17.79 0.45
C LEU A 77 -9.73 -16.26 0.57
N PHE A 78 -8.59 -15.58 0.74
CA PHE A 78 -8.53 -14.12 0.81
C PHE A 78 -9.08 -13.48 -0.48
N GLU A 79 -8.69 -13.99 -1.64
CA GLU A 79 -9.23 -13.54 -2.93
C GLU A 79 -10.75 -13.74 -3.01
N ARG A 80 -11.25 -14.92 -2.64
CA ARG A 80 -12.70 -15.24 -2.66
C ARG A 80 -13.50 -14.36 -1.70
N LEU A 81 -12.97 -14.07 -0.49
CA LEU A 81 -13.63 -13.21 0.48
C LEU A 81 -13.66 -11.74 0.05
N ASN A 82 -12.67 -11.31 -0.73
CA ASN A 82 -12.57 -9.94 -1.24
C ASN A 82 -13.24 -9.74 -2.61
N ILE A 83 -13.69 -10.81 -3.28
CA ILE A 83 -14.47 -10.69 -4.50
C ILE A 83 -15.73 -9.84 -4.26
N GLY A 84 -15.80 -8.69 -4.93
CA GLY A 84 -16.94 -7.77 -4.87
C GLY A 84 -16.89 -6.70 -3.77
N LYS A 85 -15.80 -6.61 -3.00
CA LYS A 85 -15.54 -5.50 -2.06
C LYS A 85 -14.62 -4.45 -2.68
N ILE A 86 -13.42 -4.30 -2.15
CA ILE A 86 -12.41 -3.39 -2.72
C ILE A 86 -11.44 -4.26 -3.52
N PRO A 87 -11.44 -4.17 -4.86
CA PRO A 87 -10.51 -4.94 -5.66
C PRO A 87 -9.08 -4.45 -5.38
N LEU A 88 -8.13 -5.39 -5.38
CA LEU A 88 -6.71 -5.05 -5.31
C LEU A 88 -6.34 -4.09 -6.46
N THR A 89 -5.46 -3.15 -6.16
CA THR A 89 -4.88 -2.26 -7.18
C THR A 89 -3.86 -3.01 -8.03
N SER A 90 -3.49 -2.45 -9.17
CA SER A 90 -2.42 -3.03 -10.00
C SER A 90 -1.09 -3.09 -9.25
N SER A 91 -0.76 -2.08 -8.45
CA SER A 91 0.46 -2.03 -7.65
C SER A 91 0.49 -3.10 -6.57
N GLU A 92 -0.62 -3.36 -5.88
CA GLU A 92 -0.70 -4.43 -4.88
C GLU A 92 -0.45 -5.81 -5.51
N LEU A 93 -1.01 -6.05 -6.70
CA LEU A 93 -0.77 -7.27 -7.46
C LEU A 93 0.68 -7.36 -7.94
N VAL A 94 1.28 -6.25 -8.39
CA VAL A 94 2.70 -6.19 -8.78
C VAL A 94 3.59 -6.43 -7.56
N LYS A 95 3.29 -5.80 -6.41
CA LYS A 95 4.02 -6.05 -5.15
C LYS A 95 4.03 -7.54 -4.79
N ALA A 96 2.88 -8.20 -4.95
CA ALA A 96 2.76 -9.64 -4.69
C ALA A 96 3.66 -10.52 -5.59
N LEU A 97 3.94 -10.10 -6.84
CA LEU A 97 4.88 -10.83 -7.72
C LEU A 97 6.30 -10.85 -7.15
N PHE A 98 6.73 -9.77 -6.50
CA PHE A 98 8.06 -9.67 -5.90
C PHE A 98 8.17 -10.35 -4.54
N LEU A 99 7.09 -10.40 -3.76
CA LEU A 99 7.09 -10.89 -2.38
C LEU A 99 6.61 -12.34 -2.23
N LYS A 100 6.28 -13.03 -3.32
CA LYS A 100 5.79 -14.41 -3.29
C LYS A 100 6.86 -15.37 -2.76
N ASP A 101 6.51 -16.25 -1.82
CA ASP A 101 7.43 -17.21 -1.20
C ASP A 101 8.14 -18.10 -2.21
N SER A 102 7.47 -18.51 -3.31
CA SER A 102 8.05 -19.30 -4.37
C SER A 102 9.22 -18.61 -5.10
N VAL A 103 9.43 -17.33 -4.86
CA VAL A 103 10.47 -16.48 -5.46
C VAL A 103 11.62 -16.25 -4.49
N ARG A 104 11.44 -16.54 -3.20
CA ARG A 104 12.39 -16.25 -2.13
C ARG A 104 13.79 -16.83 -2.41
N ASP A 105 13.86 -18.09 -2.82
CA ASP A 105 15.14 -18.75 -3.15
C ASP A 105 15.79 -18.15 -4.40
N LYS A 106 15.00 -17.65 -5.34
CA LYS A 106 15.49 -17.04 -6.58
C LYS A 106 16.02 -15.61 -6.36
N MET A 107 15.57 -14.91 -5.33
CA MET A 107 15.94 -13.52 -5.05
C MET A 107 17.12 -13.38 -4.08
N SER A 108 17.73 -14.50 -3.64
CA SER A 108 18.92 -14.47 -2.77
C SER A 108 18.76 -13.57 -1.52
N GLY A 109 17.58 -13.57 -0.90
CA GLY A 109 17.29 -12.74 0.28
C GLY A 109 16.99 -11.26 0.03
N ARG A 110 16.94 -10.80 -1.22
CA ARG A 110 16.67 -9.38 -1.53
C ARG A 110 15.21 -8.95 -1.43
N GLN A 111 14.31 -9.86 -1.06
CA GLN A 111 12.89 -9.51 -0.87
C GLN A 111 12.69 -8.45 0.21
N GLU A 112 13.44 -8.53 1.31
CA GLU A 112 13.39 -7.52 2.38
C GLU A 112 13.86 -6.16 1.88
N GLU A 113 14.93 -6.12 1.10
CA GLU A 113 15.44 -4.89 0.47
C GLU A 113 14.38 -4.27 -0.45
N ILE A 114 13.76 -5.08 -1.31
CA ILE A 114 12.70 -4.62 -2.21
C ILE A 114 11.49 -4.10 -1.43
N SER A 115 11.09 -4.81 -0.37
CA SER A 115 9.99 -4.37 0.48
C SER A 115 10.27 -3.01 1.12
N LEU A 116 11.45 -2.82 1.68
CA LEU A 116 11.88 -1.54 2.28
C LEU A 116 11.94 -0.41 1.24
N GLN A 117 12.48 -0.70 0.06
CA GLN A 117 12.54 0.29 -1.02
C GLN A 117 11.14 0.63 -1.54
N TRP A 118 10.23 -0.34 -1.62
CA TRP A 118 8.83 -0.10 -1.97
C TRP A 118 8.16 0.83 -0.98
N ASP A 119 8.27 0.53 0.30
CA ASP A 119 7.67 1.32 1.37
C ASP A 119 8.24 2.75 1.43
N MET A 120 9.55 2.89 1.15
CA MET A 120 10.20 4.20 1.01
C MET A 120 9.63 5.00 -0.18
N ILE A 121 9.43 4.36 -1.34
CA ILE A 121 8.82 5.01 -2.51
C ILE A 121 7.42 5.49 -2.16
N GLU A 122 6.60 4.62 -1.58
CA GLU A 122 5.23 4.99 -1.18
C GLU A 122 5.21 6.14 -0.19
N GLN A 123 6.13 6.16 0.77
CA GLN A 123 6.25 7.24 1.75
C GLN A 123 6.68 8.56 1.09
N GLU A 124 7.69 8.56 0.23
CA GLU A 124 8.14 9.78 -0.45
C GLU A 124 7.03 10.36 -1.36
N LEU A 125 6.24 9.51 -1.99
CA LEU A 125 5.09 9.93 -2.80
C LEU A 125 3.95 10.54 -1.96
N GLN A 126 3.92 10.36 -0.63
CA GLN A 126 2.96 11.05 0.24
C GLN A 126 3.33 12.53 0.48
N ASN A 127 4.56 12.95 0.15
CA ASN A 127 4.93 14.35 0.25
C ASN A 127 4.09 15.18 -0.75
N PRO A 128 3.28 16.16 -0.29
CA PRO A 128 2.37 16.92 -1.14
C PRO A 128 3.10 17.71 -2.25
N SER A 129 4.29 18.23 -1.94
CA SER A 129 5.08 19.00 -2.92
C SER A 129 5.66 18.11 -4.00
N PHE A 130 6.16 16.94 -3.64
CA PHE A 130 6.66 15.96 -4.61
C PHE A 130 5.52 15.38 -5.44
N TRP A 131 4.39 15.05 -4.82
CA TRP A 131 3.20 14.58 -5.54
C TRP A 131 2.67 15.62 -6.53
N GLY A 132 2.56 16.89 -6.12
CA GLY A 132 2.12 17.99 -6.97
C GLY A 132 3.07 18.30 -8.14
N PHE A 133 4.37 17.96 -7.98
CA PHE A 133 5.33 18.01 -9.11
C PHE A 133 5.09 16.89 -10.12
N LEU A 134 4.73 15.70 -9.67
CA LEU A 134 4.56 14.51 -10.52
C LEU A 134 3.19 14.43 -11.19
N SER A 135 2.14 14.91 -10.54
CA SER A 135 0.76 14.70 -10.95
C SER A 135 -0.15 15.86 -10.59
N ASN A 136 -1.11 16.13 -11.47
CA ASN A 136 -2.21 17.05 -11.19
C ASN A 136 -3.42 16.35 -10.53
N ILE A 137 -3.34 15.05 -10.26
CA ILE A 137 -4.40 14.27 -9.64
C ILE A 137 -4.28 14.45 -8.12
N ASP A 138 -5.41 14.72 -7.47
CA ASP A 138 -5.45 14.74 -6.01
C ASP A 138 -5.04 13.36 -5.47
N GLY A 139 -4.08 13.36 -4.53
CA GLY A 139 -3.55 12.13 -3.94
C GLY A 139 -4.61 11.27 -3.26
N ASP A 140 -5.68 11.88 -2.75
CA ASP A 140 -6.80 11.17 -2.12
C ASP A 140 -7.65 10.37 -3.12
N GLN A 141 -7.51 10.65 -4.43
CA GLN A 141 -8.19 9.92 -5.48
C GLN A 141 -7.41 8.68 -5.95
N MET A 142 -6.17 8.51 -5.50
CA MET A 142 -5.33 7.35 -5.83
C MET A 142 -5.14 6.46 -4.60
N PRO A 143 -5.68 5.24 -4.59
CA PRO A 143 -5.52 4.30 -3.48
C PRO A 143 -4.05 3.99 -3.15
N THR A 144 -3.22 3.91 -4.19
CA THR A 144 -1.77 3.69 -4.10
C THR A 144 -1.06 4.63 -5.06
N ARG A 145 -0.16 5.47 -4.55
CA ARG A 145 0.50 6.49 -5.38
C ARG A 145 1.63 5.94 -6.24
N ILE A 146 2.17 4.78 -5.88
CA ILE A 146 3.18 4.07 -6.69
C ILE A 146 2.63 3.61 -8.05
N ASP A 147 1.29 3.47 -8.19
CA ASP A 147 0.65 3.17 -9.47
C ASP A 147 1.07 4.17 -10.56
N LEU A 148 1.31 5.44 -10.23
CA LEU A 148 1.82 6.42 -11.17
C LEU A 148 3.16 6.00 -11.79
N ILE A 149 4.10 5.54 -10.96
CA ILE A 149 5.43 5.11 -11.41
C ILE A 149 5.32 3.87 -12.30
N LEU A 150 4.50 2.91 -11.87
CA LEU A 150 4.29 1.68 -12.62
C LEU A 150 3.63 1.96 -13.96
N ASP A 151 2.65 2.86 -14.02
CA ASP A 151 1.94 3.23 -15.24
C ASP A 151 2.83 4.00 -16.24
N LEU A 152 3.83 4.75 -15.77
CA LEU A 152 4.82 5.39 -16.64
C LEU A 152 5.67 4.38 -17.42
N MET A 153 5.81 3.16 -16.91
CA MET A 153 6.58 2.08 -17.53
C MET A 153 5.77 1.24 -18.51
N VAL A 154 4.46 1.36 -18.47
CA VAL A 154 3.55 0.57 -19.33
C VAL A 154 3.39 1.25 -20.68
N ASP A 155 3.61 0.47 -21.76
CA ASP A 155 3.33 0.96 -23.12
C ASP A 155 1.84 1.28 -23.29
N LYS A 156 1.54 2.53 -23.66
CA LYS A 156 0.19 3.05 -23.89
C LYS A 156 -0.43 2.62 -25.24
N SER A 157 0.28 1.82 -26.03
CA SER A 157 -0.21 1.38 -27.36
C SER A 157 -1.34 0.34 -27.29
N GLY A 158 -1.75 -0.11 -26.10
CA GLY A 158 -2.80 -1.10 -25.88
C GLY A 158 -4.17 -0.49 -25.54
N ASN A 159 -5.15 -1.37 -25.36
CA ASN A 159 -6.53 -0.99 -25.02
C ASN A 159 -6.59 -0.43 -23.57
N ASP A 160 -6.73 0.87 -23.41
CA ASP A 160 -6.73 1.59 -22.12
C ASP A 160 -7.85 1.15 -21.14
N ARG A 161 -8.75 0.28 -21.57
CA ARG A 161 -9.90 -0.18 -20.78
C ARG A 161 -9.68 -1.50 -20.04
N GLU A 162 -8.51 -2.13 -20.17
CA GLU A 162 -8.24 -3.41 -19.51
C GLU A 162 -7.94 -3.18 -18.03
N LYS A 163 -8.82 -3.67 -17.17
CA LYS A 163 -8.58 -3.70 -15.72
C LYS A 163 -7.31 -4.50 -15.44
N TYR A 164 -6.43 -3.99 -14.59
CA TYR A 164 -5.14 -4.61 -14.26
C TYR A 164 -4.11 -4.67 -15.41
N ARG A 165 -4.21 -3.79 -16.42
CA ARG A 165 -3.25 -3.70 -17.53
C ARG A 165 -1.80 -3.65 -17.04
N THR A 166 -1.53 -2.82 -16.04
CA THR A 166 -0.21 -2.63 -15.43
C THR A 166 0.31 -3.92 -14.83
N PHE A 167 -0.52 -4.63 -14.06
CA PHE A 167 -0.16 -5.94 -13.53
C PHE A 167 0.17 -6.95 -14.65
N PHE A 168 -0.66 -7.08 -15.67
CA PHE A 168 -0.42 -8.00 -16.79
C PHE A 168 0.82 -7.65 -17.60
N TYR A 169 1.17 -6.36 -17.68
CA TYR A 169 2.42 -5.93 -18.30
C TYR A 169 3.62 -6.50 -17.53
N PHE A 170 3.69 -6.29 -16.21
CA PHE A 170 4.79 -6.77 -15.39
C PHE A 170 4.86 -8.30 -15.33
N ASP A 171 3.74 -8.98 -15.21
CA ASP A 171 3.67 -10.45 -15.23
C ASP A 171 4.24 -11.01 -16.55
N ARG A 172 3.89 -10.41 -17.68
CA ARG A 172 4.45 -10.80 -19.00
C ARG A 172 5.94 -10.51 -19.11
N GLN A 173 6.41 -9.37 -18.62
CA GLN A 173 7.83 -9.03 -18.62
C GLN A 173 8.64 -10.01 -17.79
N ILE A 174 8.17 -10.37 -16.59
CA ILE A 174 8.82 -11.36 -15.72
C ILE A 174 8.91 -12.72 -16.43
N LYS A 175 7.82 -13.17 -17.05
CA LYS A 175 7.78 -14.44 -17.78
C LYS A 175 8.75 -14.44 -18.97
N SER A 176 8.73 -13.40 -19.79
CA SER A 176 9.62 -13.28 -20.95
C SER A 176 11.10 -13.28 -20.56
N LEU A 177 11.47 -12.54 -19.52
CA LEU A 177 12.83 -12.50 -19.01
C LEU A 177 13.24 -13.86 -18.40
N SER A 178 12.33 -14.57 -17.77
CA SER A 178 12.59 -15.91 -17.22
C SER A 178 12.93 -16.94 -18.31
N GLU A 179 12.46 -16.74 -19.54
CA GLU A 179 12.73 -17.62 -20.67
C GLU A 179 14.07 -17.28 -21.37
N THR A 180 14.52 -16.04 -21.28
CA THR A 180 15.66 -15.54 -22.08
C THR A 180 16.93 -15.31 -21.27
N THR A 181 16.85 -15.18 -19.94
CA THR A 181 17.96 -14.75 -19.09
C THR A 181 18.23 -15.78 -17.99
N THR A 182 19.52 -16.06 -17.74
CA THR A 182 19.98 -16.87 -16.60
C THR A 182 20.01 -16.08 -15.27
N GLU A 183 19.94 -14.77 -15.33
CA GLU A 183 19.88 -13.88 -14.18
C GLU A 183 18.45 -13.72 -13.66
N ASN A 184 18.31 -13.18 -12.47
CA ASN A 184 17.01 -13.04 -11.79
C ASN A 184 16.14 -11.96 -12.45
N PRO A 185 15.08 -12.32 -13.20
CA PRO A 185 14.25 -11.38 -13.93
C PRO A 185 13.51 -10.38 -13.02
N LEU A 186 13.19 -10.79 -11.80
CA LEU A 186 12.51 -9.93 -10.84
C LEU A 186 13.41 -8.79 -10.37
N LEU A 187 14.69 -9.08 -10.11
CA LEU A 187 15.65 -8.04 -9.71
C LEU A 187 15.89 -7.04 -10.84
N GLU A 188 15.93 -7.52 -12.09
CA GLU A 188 16.08 -6.63 -13.24
C GLU A 188 14.88 -5.69 -13.37
N ILE A 189 13.66 -6.21 -13.28
CA ILE A 189 12.44 -5.38 -13.36
C ILE A 189 12.37 -4.42 -12.16
N TRP A 190 12.68 -4.89 -10.95
CA TRP A 190 12.73 -4.02 -9.78
C TRP A 190 13.74 -2.88 -9.96
N SER A 191 14.93 -3.19 -10.44
CA SER A 191 15.96 -2.18 -10.72
C SER A 191 15.45 -1.10 -11.69
N ARG A 192 14.68 -1.47 -12.70
CA ARG A 192 14.06 -0.53 -13.65
C ARG A 192 13.01 0.35 -12.96
N ILE A 193 12.13 -0.22 -12.14
CA ILE A 193 11.13 0.53 -11.35
C ILE A 193 11.82 1.54 -10.44
N TYR A 194 12.80 1.06 -9.69
CA TYR A 194 13.55 1.89 -8.76
C TYR A 194 14.31 3.02 -9.45
N HIS A 195 14.89 2.74 -10.63
CA HIS A 195 15.57 3.75 -11.43
C HIS A 195 14.62 4.86 -11.92
N VAL A 196 13.41 4.50 -12.37
CA VAL A 196 12.40 5.51 -12.74
C VAL A 196 12.07 6.41 -11.55
N PHE A 197 11.84 5.84 -10.38
CA PHE A 197 11.61 6.62 -9.16
C PHE A 197 12.77 7.56 -8.85
N LEU A 198 14.01 7.06 -8.85
CA LEU A 198 15.21 7.88 -8.58
C LEU A 198 15.35 9.04 -9.58
N THR A 199 15.05 8.80 -10.85
CA THR A 199 15.08 9.84 -11.90
C THR A 199 14.05 10.93 -11.62
N LEU A 200 12.82 10.57 -11.27
CA LEU A 200 11.76 11.52 -10.93
C LEU A 200 12.12 12.34 -9.68
N ARG A 201 12.68 11.68 -8.66
CA ARG A 201 13.15 12.33 -7.43
C ARG A 201 14.30 13.30 -7.73
N GLU A 202 15.24 12.91 -8.57
CA GLU A 202 16.36 13.77 -8.99
C GLU A 202 15.86 15.02 -9.73
N TRP A 203 14.90 14.89 -10.62
CA TRP A 203 14.29 16.04 -11.30
C TRP A 203 13.60 16.99 -10.32
N TYR A 204 12.91 16.46 -9.34
CA TYR A 204 12.28 17.27 -8.31
C TYR A 204 13.28 18.01 -7.43
N THR A 205 14.38 17.37 -7.05
CA THR A 205 15.40 17.99 -6.15
C THR A 205 16.30 18.99 -6.86
N ASN A 206 16.45 18.89 -8.16
CA ASN A 206 17.32 19.79 -8.96
C ASN A 206 16.56 20.95 -9.63
N HIS A 207 15.24 21.06 -9.36
CA HIS A 207 14.41 22.18 -9.78
C HIS A 207 14.24 23.18 -8.64
#